data_aa36e8b00ecdc72b6bece0c1d493997d
#
_entry.id   aa36e8b00ecdc72b6bece0c1d493997d
#
_cell.length_a   1.000
_cell.length_b   1.000
_cell.length_c   1.000
_cell.angle_alpha   90.00
_cell.angle_beta   90.00
_cell.angle_gamma   90.00
#
_symmetry.space_group_name_H-M   'P 1'
#
loop_
_entity.id
_entity.type
_entity.pdbx_description
1 polymer ?
#
loop_
_entity_poly.entity_id
_entity_poly.type
_entity_poly.pdbx_seq_one_letter_code
_entity_poly.pdbx_strand_id
1 'polypeptide(L)'
;MDWETSFDEYLDHLCETIGHSDRRAGLVGYCQGLMLPIARKSVEPLAAHLEPHRVSARHQSLHHFVSKSEWSDAALIEQVRRWVLPHMNPSNGLYWIIDDTGFPKEGKAFSGRGAAVLWTVGQAG
;
A
#
# COMPACT_ATOMS: atom_id res chain seq x y z
N MET A 1 22.47 -2.91 8.18
CA MET A 1 21.55 -1.81 7.81
C MET A 1 20.41 -1.84 8.80
N ASP A 2 20.17 -0.73 9.41
CA ASP A 2 19.07 -0.55 10.35
C ASP A 2 17.74 -0.53 9.56
N TRP A 3 16.67 -1.06 10.15
CA TRP A 3 15.37 -1.20 9.48
C TRP A 3 14.73 0.17 9.15
N GLU A 4 14.99 1.19 9.97
CA GLU A 4 14.49 2.56 9.75
C GLU A 4 15.11 3.15 8.47
N THR A 5 16.42 3.03 8.32
CA THR A 5 17.12 3.46 7.10
C THR A 5 16.61 2.72 5.87
N SER A 6 16.41 1.40 5.98
CA SER A 6 15.88 0.59 4.89
C SER A 6 14.44 0.96 4.51
N PHE A 7 13.63 1.33 5.50
CA PHE A 7 12.26 1.80 5.27
C PHE A 7 12.23 3.17 4.59
N ASP A 8 13.08 4.09 5.02
CA ASP A 8 13.19 5.40 4.39
C ASP A 8 13.66 5.30 2.93
N GLU A 9 14.65 4.48 2.65
CA GLU A 9 15.10 4.20 1.28
C GLU A 9 13.99 3.58 0.43
N TYR A 10 13.20 2.70 1.00
CA TYR A 10 12.02 2.12 0.33
C TYR A 10 10.98 3.19 -0.01
N LEU A 11 10.68 4.08 0.95
CA LEU A 11 9.75 5.18 0.71
C LEU A 11 10.26 6.13 -0.36
N ASP A 12 11.55 6.44 -0.37
CA ASP A 12 12.17 7.26 -1.42
C ASP A 12 12.02 6.61 -2.79
N HIS A 13 12.27 5.32 -2.88
CA HIS A 13 12.09 4.55 -4.10
C HIS A 13 10.63 4.57 -4.61
N LEU A 14 9.65 4.43 -3.72
CA LEU A 14 8.24 4.56 -4.10
C LEU A 14 7.89 5.98 -4.58
N CYS A 15 8.47 7.00 -3.96
CA CYS A 15 8.22 8.39 -4.30
C CYS A 15 8.68 8.78 -5.71
N GLU A 16 9.56 8.03 -6.35
CA GLU A 16 10.01 8.28 -7.71
C GLU A 16 8.87 8.23 -8.74
N THR A 17 7.78 7.54 -8.46
CA THR A 17 6.67 7.32 -9.41
C THR A 17 5.40 8.09 -9.10
N ILE A 18 5.33 8.83 -8.01
CA ILE A 18 4.12 9.53 -7.62
C ILE A 18 3.88 10.85 -8.36
N GLY A 19 4.84 11.29 -9.17
CA GLY A 19 4.77 12.46 -10.02
C GLY A 19 5.20 13.74 -9.30
N HIS A 20 4.28 14.48 -8.69
CA HIS A 20 4.58 15.75 -8.06
C HIS A 20 5.14 15.60 -6.65
N SER A 21 6.12 16.45 -6.28
CA SER A 21 6.76 16.43 -4.96
C SER A 21 5.80 16.60 -3.78
N ASP A 22 4.69 17.33 -3.97
CA ASP A 22 3.66 17.54 -2.94
C ASP A 22 2.97 16.25 -2.52
N ARG A 23 3.00 15.23 -3.38
CA ARG A 23 2.41 13.91 -3.09
C ARG A 23 3.29 13.06 -2.16
N ARG A 24 4.57 13.41 -2.04
CA ARG A 24 5.52 12.69 -1.18
C ARG A 24 5.04 12.63 0.28
N ALA A 25 4.63 13.76 0.84
CA ALA A 25 4.16 13.83 2.22
C ALA A 25 2.94 12.92 2.46
N GLY A 26 2.03 12.85 1.47
CA GLY A 26 0.87 11.96 1.51
C GLY A 26 1.25 10.48 1.49
N LEU A 27 2.12 10.08 0.56
CA LEU A 27 2.60 8.70 0.45
C LEU A 27 3.36 8.26 1.71
N VAL A 28 4.33 9.04 2.13
CA VAL A 28 5.15 8.75 3.32
C VAL A 28 4.26 8.66 4.57
N GLY A 29 3.41 9.64 4.79
CA GLY A 29 2.49 9.64 5.94
C GLY A 29 1.51 8.47 5.94
N TYR A 30 0.99 8.10 4.78
CA TYR A 30 0.10 6.94 4.66
C TYR A 30 0.84 5.63 4.97
N CYS A 31 2.01 5.42 4.38
CA CYS A 31 2.83 4.23 4.64
C CYS A 31 3.27 4.12 6.10
N GLN A 32 3.72 5.22 6.70
CA GLN A 32 4.05 5.27 8.13
C GLN A 32 2.83 4.95 8.99
N GLY A 33 1.67 5.52 8.65
CA GLY A 33 0.43 5.24 9.33
C GLY A 33 0.01 3.77 9.29
N LEU A 34 0.23 3.08 8.19
CA LEU A 34 -0.04 1.64 8.06
C LEU A 34 0.83 0.79 9.00
N MET A 35 2.02 1.27 9.36
CA MET A 35 2.93 0.59 10.28
C MET A 35 2.60 0.84 11.76
N LEU A 36 1.73 1.79 12.07
CA LEU A 36 1.35 2.11 13.45
C LEU A 36 0.53 1.00 14.10
N PRO A 37 0.70 0.78 15.42
CA PRO A 37 -0.04 -0.24 16.17
C PRO A 37 -1.46 0.23 16.52
N ILE A 38 -2.25 0.61 15.53
CA ILE A 38 -3.63 1.05 15.68
C ILE A 38 -4.61 0.06 15.05
N ALA A 39 -5.79 -0.09 15.66
CA ALA A 39 -6.76 -1.10 15.25
C ALA A 39 -7.40 -0.82 13.88
N ARG A 40 -7.61 0.45 13.56
CA ARG A 40 -8.24 0.87 12.29
C ARG A 40 -7.23 1.65 11.45
N LYS A 41 -7.03 1.21 10.22
CA LYS A 41 -6.11 1.82 9.24
C LYS A 41 -6.82 2.74 8.24
N SER A 42 -7.96 3.32 8.62
CA SER A 42 -8.62 4.35 7.80
C SER A 42 -7.98 5.72 7.99
N VAL A 43 -8.27 6.64 7.07
CA VAL A 43 -7.58 7.94 6.96
C VAL A 43 -7.69 8.78 8.25
N GLU A 44 -8.84 8.79 8.91
CA GLU A 44 -9.05 9.60 10.12
C GLU A 44 -8.21 9.12 11.31
N PRO A 45 -8.22 7.83 11.70
CA PRO A 45 -7.33 7.34 12.75
C PRO A 45 -5.84 7.54 12.42
N LEU A 46 -5.42 7.39 11.16
CA LEU A 46 -4.06 7.66 10.76
C LEU A 46 -3.70 9.13 10.95
N ALA A 47 -4.57 10.06 10.54
CA ALA A 47 -4.38 11.49 10.72
C ALA A 47 -4.27 11.89 12.20
N ALA A 48 -5.14 11.33 13.04
CA ALA A 48 -5.14 11.59 14.48
C ALA A 48 -3.84 11.12 15.15
N HIS A 49 -3.26 10.04 14.67
CA HIS A 49 -2.01 9.50 15.22
C HIS A 49 -0.77 10.23 14.70
N LEU A 50 -0.75 10.58 13.41
CA LEU A 50 0.37 11.27 12.77
C LEU A 50 0.48 12.75 13.19
N GLU A 51 -0.65 13.44 13.31
CA GLU A 51 -0.70 14.85 13.70
C GLU A 51 -1.86 15.14 14.67
N PRO A 52 -1.72 14.77 15.96
CA PRO A 52 -2.80 14.90 16.94
C PRO A 52 -3.29 16.35 17.12
N HIS A 53 -2.43 17.34 16.87
CA HIS A 53 -2.77 18.77 17.00
C HIS A 53 -3.41 19.37 15.75
N ARG A 54 -3.40 18.65 14.61
CA ARG A 54 -3.93 19.12 13.33
C ARG A 54 -4.70 18.02 12.58
N VAL A 55 -5.50 17.26 13.30
CA VAL A 55 -6.19 16.06 12.78
C VAL A 55 -7.02 16.38 11.54
N SER A 56 -7.81 17.44 11.54
CA SER A 56 -8.66 17.81 10.40
C SER A 56 -7.84 18.12 9.14
N ALA A 57 -6.80 18.92 9.28
CA ALA A 57 -5.93 19.28 8.15
C ALA A 57 -5.19 18.05 7.61
N ARG A 58 -4.68 17.19 8.49
CA ARG A 58 -3.99 15.96 8.10
C ARG A 58 -4.94 14.96 7.47
N HIS A 59 -6.14 14.82 8.00
CA HIS A 59 -7.19 14.00 7.41
C HIS A 59 -7.52 14.44 5.98
N GLN A 60 -7.73 15.71 5.75
CA GLN A 60 -8.00 16.24 4.41
C GLN A 60 -6.83 15.99 3.44
N SER A 61 -5.60 16.21 3.91
CA SER A 61 -4.39 15.97 3.11
C SER A 61 -4.25 14.50 2.71
N LEU A 62 -4.38 13.57 3.65
CA LEU A 62 -4.31 12.13 3.37
C LEU A 62 -5.47 11.65 2.50
N HIS A 63 -6.68 12.14 2.75
CA HIS A 63 -7.85 11.81 1.95
C HIS A 63 -7.68 12.30 0.50
N HIS A 64 -7.21 13.54 0.32
CA HIS A 64 -6.91 14.07 -1.00
C HIS A 64 -5.85 13.23 -1.72
N PHE A 65 -4.77 12.86 -1.03
CA PHE A 65 -3.73 12.01 -1.60
C PHE A 65 -4.29 10.68 -2.11
N VAL A 66 -5.09 9.98 -1.31
CA VAL A 66 -5.64 8.65 -1.65
C VAL A 66 -6.71 8.72 -2.74
N SER A 67 -7.60 9.72 -2.69
CA SER A 67 -8.81 9.74 -3.52
C SER A 67 -8.79 10.70 -4.70
N LYS A 68 -7.91 11.71 -4.69
CA LYS A 68 -7.91 12.79 -5.68
C LYS A 68 -6.59 13.03 -6.40
N SER A 69 -5.45 12.67 -5.78
CA SER A 69 -4.15 12.87 -6.41
C SER A 69 -3.97 11.95 -7.62
N GLU A 70 -3.39 12.50 -8.66
CA GLU A 70 -3.14 11.79 -9.92
C GLU A 70 -1.81 11.03 -9.85
N TRP A 71 -1.78 9.92 -9.15
CA TRP A 71 -0.68 8.97 -9.18
C TRP A 71 -1.14 7.63 -9.76
N SER A 72 -0.23 6.88 -10.35
CA SER A 72 -0.52 5.60 -10.99
C SER A 72 -0.29 4.45 -10.01
N ASP A 73 -1.33 3.70 -9.72
CA ASP A 73 -1.26 2.47 -8.93
C ASP A 73 -0.37 1.41 -9.63
N ALA A 74 -0.48 1.27 -10.93
CA ALA A 74 0.35 0.36 -11.70
C ALA A 74 1.83 0.72 -11.61
N ALA A 75 2.19 2.00 -11.70
CA ALA A 75 3.56 2.46 -11.55
C ALA A 75 4.09 2.23 -10.13
N LEU A 76 3.25 2.45 -9.12
CA LEU A 76 3.61 2.20 -7.73
C LEU A 76 3.84 0.71 -7.45
N ILE A 77 2.96 -0.17 -7.94
CA ILE A 77 3.11 -1.63 -7.82
C ILE A 77 4.39 -2.10 -8.53
N GLU A 78 4.73 -1.54 -9.69
CA GLU A 78 5.97 -1.86 -10.38
C GLU A 78 7.21 -1.45 -9.57
N GLN A 79 7.17 -0.31 -8.87
CA GLN A 79 8.25 0.09 -7.95
C GLN A 79 8.38 -0.88 -6.77
N VAL A 80 7.27 -1.32 -6.18
CA VAL A 80 7.27 -2.36 -5.14
C VAL A 80 7.94 -3.63 -5.68
N ARG A 81 7.56 -4.07 -6.87
CA ARG A 81 8.14 -5.25 -7.52
C ARG A 81 9.65 -5.11 -7.70
N ARG A 82 10.12 -3.99 -8.20
CA ARG A 82 11.55 -3.72 -8.40
C ARG A 82 12.34 -3.71 -7.11
N TRP A 83 11.74 -3.27 -6.02
CA TRP A 83 12.37 -3.28 -4.71
C TRP A 83 12.47 -4.71 -4.14
N VAL A 84 11.40 -5.49 -4.25
CA VAL A 84 11.29 -6.81 -3.62
C VAL A 84 12.07 -7.89 -4.37
N LEU A 85 12.02 -7.90 -5.71
CA LEU A 85 12.61 -8.99 -6.51
C LEU A 85 14.09 -9.27 -6.23
N PRO A 86 14.99 -8.27 -6.05
CA PRO A 86 16.39 -8.53 -5.74
C PRO A 86 16.62 -9.26 -4.40
N HIS A 87 15.64 -9.15 -3.48
CA HIS A 87 15.70 -9.79 -2.17
C HIS A 87 15.11 -11.20 -2.16
N MET A 88 14.44 -11.61 -3.24
CA MET A 88 13.94 -12.96 -3.40
C MET A 88 15.07 -13.90 -3.81
N ASN A 89 15.30 -14.95 -3.03
CA ASN A 89 16.33 -15.94 -3.34
C ASN A 89 15.72 -17.14 -4.05
N PRO A 90 15.94 -17.30 -5.38
CA PRO A 90 15.41 -18.44 -6.13
C PRO A 90 15.91 -19.81 -5.66
N SER A 91 17.07 -19.83 -5.00
CA SER A 91 17.66 -21.08 -4.47
C SER A 91 16.81 -21.73 -3.37
N ASN A 92 15.97 -20.96 -2.71
CA ASN A 92 15.04 -21.44 -1.68
C ASN A 92 13.67 -21.88 -2.26
N GLY A 93 13.53 -21.87 -3.58
CA GLY A 93 12.27 -22.09 -4.27
C GLY A 93 11.43 -20.82 -4.39
N LEU A 94 10.61 -20.77 -5.44
CA LEU A 94 9.60 -19.73 -5.62
C LEU A 94 8.25 -20.33 -5.27
N TYR A 95 7.55 -19.66 -4.35
CA TYR A 95 6.21 -20.04 -3.93
C TYR A 95 5.22 -18.98 -4.37
N TRP A 96 4.18 -19.41 -5.05
CA TRP A 96 3.03 -18.58 -5.36
C TRP A 96 1.93 -18.94 -4.37
N ILE A 97 1.49 -18.00 -3.60
CA ILE A 97 0.42 -18.23 -2.62
C ILE A 97 -0.87 -17.70 -3.21
N ILE A 98 -1.88 -18.57 -3.33
CA ILE A 98 -3.23 -18.17 -3.71
C ILE A 98 -4.04 -18.10 -2.43
N ASP A 99 -4.61 -16.95 -2.17
CA ASP A 99 -5.58 -16.77 -1.11
C ASP A 99 -6.90 -16.28 -1.72
N ASP A 100 -7.96 -17.03 -1.51
CA ASP A 100 -9.31 -16.65 -1.92
C ASP A 100 -10.04 -16.12 -0.69
N THR A 101 -10.01 -14.82 -0.50
CA THR A 101 -10.82 -14.12 0.48
C THR A 101 -12.14 -13.68 -0.15
N GLY A 102 -13.08 -14.63 -0.27
CA GLY A 102 -14.44 -14.32 -0.64
C GLY A 102 -15.18 -13.64 0.51
N PHE A 103 -15.35 -12.31 0.48
CA PHE A 103 -16.26 -11.63 1.38
C PHE A 103 -17.67 -11.62 0.77
N PRO A 104 -18.70 -12.18 1.47
CA PRO A 104 -20.07 -12.02 1.03
C PRO A 104 -20.43 -10.53 1.08
N LYS A 105 -20.81 -9.98 -0.07
CA LYS A 105 -21.28 -8.58 -0.14
C LYS A 105 -22.77 -8.56 0.19
N GLU A 106 -23.13 -7.83 1.23
CA GLU A 106 -24.51 -7.51 1.53
C GLU A 106 -24.96 -6.35 0.64
N GLY A 107 -26.00 -6.56 -0.18
CA GLY A 107 -26.63 -5.53 -1.00
C GLY A 107 -27.20 -6.07 -2.29
N LYS A 108 -28.45 -5.70 -2.58
CA LYS A 108 -29.19 -6.12 -3.79
C LYS A 108 -28.71 -5.46 -5.10
N ALA A 109 -27.77 -4.51 -5.04
CA ALA A 109 -27.36 -3.69 -6.16
C ALA A 109 -26.06 -4.15 -6.86
N PHE A 110 -25.44 -5.23 -6.41
CA PHE A 110 -24.18 -5.68 -6.99
C PHE A 110 -24.37 -7.04 -7.69
N SER A 111 -24.65 -7.01 -8.99
CA SER A 111 -24.69 -8.20 -9.85
C SER A 111 -23.33 -8.53 -10.49
N GLY A 112 -22.26 -7.89 -10.07
CA GLY A 112 -20.90 -8.22 -10.51
C GLY A 112 -20.42 -9.49 -9.82
N ARG A 113 -20.22 -10.57 -10.58
CA ARG A 113 -19.37 -11.66 -10.12
C ARG A 113 -18.00 -11.04 -9.86
N GLY A 114 -17.63 -10.90 -8.59
CA GLY A 114 -16.29 -10.52 -8.23
C GLY A 114 -15.35 -11.51 -8.91
N ALA A 115 -14.50 -11.02 -9.80
CA ALA A 115 -13.38 -11.81 -10.26
C ALA A 115 -12.56 -12.12 -9.00
N ALA A 116 -12.55 -13.38 -8.60
CA ALA A 116 -11.56 -13.85 -7.64
C ALA A 116 -10.21 -13.54 -8.28
N VAL A 117 -9.42 -12.69 -7.63
CA VAL A 117 -8.04 -12.48 -8.06
C VAL A 117 -7.32 -13.76 -7.68
N LEU A 118 -7.17 -14.61 -8.66
CA LEU A 118 -6.50 -15.88 -8.52
C LEU A 118 -5.00 -15.60 -8.52
N TRP A 119 -4.38 -15.72 -7.36
CA TRP A 119 -2.92 -15.79 -7.25
C TRP A 119 -2.52 -17.25 -7.30
N THR A 120 -1.88 -17.71 -8.38
CA THR A 120 -1.52 -19.12 -8.54
C THR A 120 -0.17 -19.44 -7.94
N VAL A 121 -0.14 -20.47 -7.11
CA VAL A 121 1.10 -21.13 -6.64
C VAL A 121 1.54 -22.13 -7.69
N GLY A 122 2.64 -21.86 -8.38
CA GLY A 122 3.29 -22.84 -9.25
C GLY A 122 4.39 -23.55 -8.49
N GLN A 123 4.30 -24.85 -8.36
CA GLN A 123 5.49 -25.65 -8.06
C GLN A 123 6.35 -25.72 -9.32
N ALA A 124 7.54 -25.14 -9.26
CA ALA A 124 8.57 -25.50 -10.22
C ALA A 124 9.16 -26.84 -9.78
N GLY A 125 8.94 -27.88 -10.58
CA GLY A 125 9.62 -29.18 -10.44
C GLY A 125 11.08 -29.07 -10.78
#